data_f4071ef34d233e7c4a9ebb583f3ed0cf
#
_entry.id   f4071ef34d233e7c4a9ebb583f3ed0cf
#
_cell.length_a   1.000
_cell.length_b   1.000
_cell.length_c   1.000
_cell.angle_alpha   90.00
_cell.angle_beta   90.00
_cell.angle_gamma   90.00
#
_symmetry.space_group_name_H-M   'P 1'
#
loop_
_entity.id
_entity.type
_entity.pdbx_description
1 polymer ?
#
loop_
_entity_poly.entity_id
_entity_poly.type
_entity_poly.pdbx_seq_one_letter_code
_entity_poly.pdbx_strand_id
1 'polypeptide(L)'
;MSAIPDRAGYALVTGGGARLGAAMVRRLAADGWAVAIHYHHSATHAEALAQEIKSGGGRAVTLDGDLGALGSFADLFGRANAGWGFCSLLVNSASAFEYDDIATVSRATLQKLFAVNLHAPVLLARDFAAQLREGSKGLIVNVLDQKVFNLNPDFLSYTLTKTALEAATRLLAQAMAPSVRVCGIAPGLTLRSGEQTAEGFAAAHASTPLGFGSQPEDIAEALVFLAKVPSITGTTIVVDGGQHLQPRTRDVMFTYGIAPDAPVGKTGK
;
A
#
# COMPACT_ATOMS: atom_id res chain seq x y z
N MET A 1 -22.43 -7.20 18.00
CA MET A 1 -22.32 -6.48 16.71
C MET A 1 -21.01 -6.89 16.06
N SER A 2 -21.02 -7.34 14.81
CA SER A 2 -19.83 -7.75 14.08
C SER A 2 -18.90 -6.53 13.88
N ALA A 3 -17.61 -6.64 14.22
CA ALA A 3 -16.61 -5.63 13.93
C ALA A 3 -15.91 -5.85 12.56
N ILE A 4 -16.46 -6.76 11.74
CA ILE A 4 -16.04 -6.98 10.36
C ILE A 4 -16.55 -5.80 9.53
N PRO A 5 -15.73 -5.21 8.61
CA PRO A 5 -16.19 -4.16 7.70
C PRO A 5 -17.46 -4.61 6.98
N ASP A 6 -18.42 -3.70 6.92
CA ASP A 6 -19.71 -4.00 6.30
C ASP A 6 -19.52 -4.24 4.79
N ARG A 7 -19.74 -5.48 4.36
CA ARG A 7 -19.67 -5.87 2.93
C ARG A 7 -20.80 -5.29 2.08
N ALA A 8 -21.79 -4.65 2.69
CA ALA A 8 -22.74 -3.83 1.96
C ALA A 8 -22.10 -2.55 1.37
N GLY A 9 -20.90 -2.19 1.83
CA GLY A 9 -20.07 -1.13 1.29
C GLY A 9 -19.11 -1.61 0.19
N TYR A 10 -18.11 -0.78 -0.12
CA TYR A 10 -17.06 -1.11 -1.08
C TYR A 10 -15.66 -0.94 -0.48
N ALA A 11 -14.66 -1.50 -1.17
CA ALA A 11 -13.26 -1.30 -0.87
C ALA A 11 -12.66 -0.27 -1.85
N LEU A 12 -11.93 0.73 -1.33
CA LEU A 12 -11.12 1.65 -2.12
C LEU A 12 -9.65 1.26 -1.99
N VAL A 13 -8.98 1.01 -3.13
CA VAL A 13 -7.54 0.70 -3.16
C VAL A 13 -6.81 1.81 -3.91
N THR A 14 -6.00 2.60 -3.21
CA THR A 14 -5.16 3.61 -3.84
C THR A 14 -3.98 2.95 -4.55
N GLY A 15 -3.64 3.44 -5.77
CA GLY A 15 -2.63 2.75 -6.60
C GLY A 15 -3.05 1.34 -7.02
N GLY A 16 -4.37 1.08 -7.06
CA GLY A 16 -4.94 -0.25 -7.32
C GLY A 16 -4.81 -0.76 -8.75
N GLY A 17 -4.42 0.10 -9.70
CA GLY A 17 -4.39 -0.26 -11.14
C GLY A 17 -3.19 -1.12 -11.55
N ALA A 18 -2.16 -1.27 -10.73
CA ALA A 18 -0.92 -1.94 -11.14
C ALA A 18 -0.22 -2.64 -9.97
N ARG A 19 0.75 -3.51 -10.30
CA ARG A 19 1.68 -4.12 -9.34
C ARG A 19 0.94 -4.75 -8.14
N LEU A 20 1.41 -4.45 -6.92
CA LEU A 20 0.85 -4.97 -5.67
C LEU A 20 -0.62 -4.56 -5.45
N GLY A 21 -0.96 -3.30 -5.81
CA GLY A 21 -2.34 -2.82 -5.73
C GLY A 21 -3.31 -3.66 -6.57
N ALA A 22 -2.91 -4.06 -7.77
CA ALA A 22 -3.73 -4.89 -8.64
C ALA A 22 -3.97 -6.30 -8.09
N ALA A 23 -2.97 -6.91 -7.44
CA ALA A 23 -3.13 -8.20 -6.78
C ALA A 23 -4.14 -8.12 -5.63
N MET A 24 -4.04 -7.07 -4.80
CA MET A 24 -5.00 -6.81 -3.72
C MET A 24 -6.42 -6.57 -4.25
N VAL A 25 -6.57 -5.79 -5.33
CA VAL A 25 -7.86 -5.55 -5.98
C VAL A 25 -8.49 -6.85 -6.48
N ARG A 26 -7.73 -7.70 -7.20
CA ARG A 26 -8.23 -9.01 -7.67
C ARG A 26 -8.69 -9.90 -6.52
N ARG A 27 -7.88 -9.94 -5.47
CA ARG A 27 -8.19 -10.80 -4.32
C ARG A 27 -9.41 -10.32 -3.53
N LEU A 28 -9.57 -9.00 -3.38
CA LEU A 28 -10.77 -8.43 -2.77
C LEU A 28 -12.02 -8.71 -3.62
N ALA A 29 -11.94 -8.52 -4.93
CA ALA A 29 -13.05 -8.83 -5.84
C ALA A 29 -13.43 -10.31 -5.79
N ALA A 30 -12.46 -11.22 -5.77
CA ALA A 30 -12.67 -12.65 -5.61
C ALA A 30 -13.29 -13.02 -4.24
N ASP A 31 -13.05 -12.22 -3.20
CA ASP A 31 -13.69 -12.37 -1.87
C ASP A 31 -15.08 -11.69 -1.82
N GLY A 32 -15.59 -11.17 -2.95
CA GLY A 32 -16.95 -10.62 -3.10
C GLY A 32 -17.08 -9.11 -2.85
N TRP A 33 -15.98 -8.37 -2.67
CA TRP A 33 -16.02 -6.92 -2.53
C TRP A 33 -16.38 -6.24 -3.83
N ALA A 34 -17.17 -5.16 -3.77
CA ALA A 34 -17.15 -4.14 -4.79
C ALA A 34 -15.86 -3.35 -4.62
N VAL A 35 -15.12 -3.08 -5.70
CA VAL A 35 -13.80 -2.45 -5.63
C VAL A 35 -13.72 -1.16 -6.42
N ALA A 36 -13.28 -0.10 -5.76
CA ALA A 36 -12.92 1.17 -6.38
C ALA A 36 -11.39 1.19 -6.56
N ILE A 37 -10.95 1.27 -7.80
CA ILE A 37 -9.56 1.16 -8.23
C ILE A 37 -9.02 2.56 -8.50
N HIS A 38 -8.34 3.13 -7.52
CA HIS A 38 -7.72 4.45 -7.73
C HIS A 38 -6.40 4.31 -8.50
N TYR A 39 -6.16 5.21 -9.43
CA TYR A 39 -4.92 5.33 -10.21
C TYR A 39 -4.56 6.81 -10.42
N HIS A 40 -3.29 7.08 -10.77
CA HIS A 40 -2.82 8.39 -11.23
C HIS A 40 -2.40 8.32 -12.70
N HIS A 41 -1.36 7.54 -13.04
CA HIS A 41 -0.84 7.44 -14.41
C HIS A 41 -1.18 6.12 -15.11
N SER A 42 -1.74 5.13 -14.42
CA SER A 42 -1.98 3.78 -14.93
C SER A 42 -3.42 3.54 -15.41
N ALA A 43 -4.02 4.52 -16.11
CA ALA A 43 -5.41 4.44 -16.58
C ALA A 43 -5.71 3.13 -17.31
N THR A 44 -4.95 2.81 -18.37
CA THR A 44 -5.15 1.61 -19.19
C THR A 44 -5.13 0.31 -18.36
N HIS A 45 -4.22 0.20 -17.39
CA HIS A 45 -4.14 -0.98 -16.52
C HIS A 45 -5.32 -1.05 -15.54
N ALA A 46 -5.71 0.10 -14.97
CA ALA A 46 -6.85 0.16 -14.04
C ALA A 46 -8.17 -0.18 -14.75
N GLU A 47 -8.38 0.33 -15.96
CA GLU A 47 -9.56 0.05 -16.78
C GLU A 47 -9.61 -1.42 -17.21
N ALA A 48 -8.49 -1.99 -17.67
CA ALA A 48 -8.39 -3.41 -18.01
C ALA A 48 -8.72 -4.31 -16.82
N LEU A 49 -8.17 -3.98 -15.62
CA LEU A 49 -8.47 -4.70 -14.39
C LEU A 49 -9.94 -4.58 -13.98
N ALA A 50 -10.52 -3.40 -14.09
CA ALA A 50 -11.95 -3.22 -13.81
C ALA A 50 -12.83 -4.04 -14.76
N GLN A 51 -12.46 -4.10 -16.05
CA GLN A 51 -13.17 -4.91 -17.04
C GLN A 51 -13.00 -6.41 -16.78
N GLU A 52 -11.81 -6.87 -16.42
CA GLU A 52 -11.53 -8.25 -15.98
C GLU A 52 -12.49 -8.66 -14.85
N ILE A 53 -12.59 -7.84 -13.80
CA ILE A 53 -13.45 -8.10 -12.65
C ILE A 53 -14.93 -8.14 -13.04
N LYS A 54 -15.38 -7.18 -13.86
CA LYS A 54 -16.79 -7.12 -14.34
C LYS A 54 -17.14 -8.33 -15.19
N SER A 55 -16.23 -8.77 -16.06
CA SER A 55 -16.44 -9.96 -16.90
C SER A 55 -16.51 -11.24 -16.08
N GLY A 56 -15.87 -11.30 -14.91
CA GLY A 56 -15.99 -12.36 -13.92
C GLY A 56 -17.23 -12.24 -13.01
N GLY A 57 -18.16 -11.30 -13.28
CA GLY A 57 -19.38 -11.09 -12.47
C GLY A 57 -19.17 -10.23 -11.21
N GLY A 58 -17.95 -9.71 -11.00
CA GLY A 58 -17.65 -8.81 -9.90
C GLY A 58 -18.06 -7.35 -10.17
N ARG A 59 -17.84 -6.48 -9.19
CA ARG A 59 -18.16 -5.05 -9.26
C ARG A 59 -16.88 -4.23 -9.13
N ALA A 60 -16.57 -3.41 -10.14
CA ALA A 60 -15.39 -2.56 -10.12
C ALA A 60 -15.66 -1.20 -10.77
N VAL A 61 -15.02 -0.14 -10.29
CA VAL A 61 -14.97 1.20 -10.90
C VAL A 61 -13.55 1.73 -10.81
N THR A 62 -13.16 2.55 -11.78
CA THR A 62 -11.86 3.22 -11.78
C THR A 62 -12.01 4.67 -11.33
N LEU A 63 -11.02 5.18 -10.61
CA LEU A 63 -10.97 6.55 -10.10
C LEU A 63 -9.60 7.15 -10.37
N ASP A 64 -9.56 8.19 -11.17
CA ASP A 64 -8.34 8.98 -11.36
C ASP A 64 -8.13 9.96 -10.20
N GLY A 65 -6.88 10.26 -9.88
CA GLY A 65 -6.54 11.28 -8.89
C GLY A 65 -5.04 11.38 -8.63
N ASP A 66 -4.58 12.59 -8.37
CA ASP A 66 -3.22 12.83 -7.90
C ASP A 66 -3.21 12.98 -6.38
N LEU A 67 -2.68 11.97 -5.69
CA LEU A 67 -2.53 11.98 -4.23
C LEU A 67 -1.41 12.93 -3.75
N GLY A 68 -0.56 13.39 -4.65
CA GLY A 68 0.44 14.41 -4.36
C GLY A 68 -0.13 15.83 -4.32
N ALA A 69 -1.27 16.05 -4.96
CA ALA A 69 -1.99 17.32 -4.91
C ALA A 69 -2.70 17.43 -3.56
N LEU A 70 -2.12 18.19 -2.64
CA LEU A 70 -2.66 18.38 -1.29
C LEU A 70 -4.04 19.05 -1.35
N GLY A 71 -5.05 18.38 -0.79
CA GLY A 71 -6.42 18.85 -0.74
C GLY A 71 -7.34 17.90 0.03
N SER A 72 -8.63 17.98 -0.25
CA SER A 72 -9.60 17.01 0.25
C SER A 72 -9.73 15.85 -0.73
N PHE A 73 -9.72 14.63 -0.21
CA PHE A 73 -10.00 13.41 -0.97
C PHE A 73 -11.47 12.96 -0.84
N ALA A 74 -12.32 13.77 -0.25
CA ALA A 74 -13.74 13.45 -0.08
C ALA A 74 -14.44 13.14 -1.41
N ASP A 75 -14.04 13.82 -2.49
CA ASP A 75 -14.56 13.56 -3.83
C ASP A 75 -14.24 12.15 -4.35
N LEU A 76 -13.11 11.55 -3.97
CA LEU A 76 -12.82 10.16 -4.33
C LEU A 76 -13.86 9.20 -3.77
N PHE A 77 -14.29 9.40 -2.52
CA PHE A 77 -15.34 8.59 -1.91
C PHE A 77 -16.69 8.84 -2.56
N GLY A 78 -17.02 10.09 -2.90
CA GLY A 78 -18.25 10.45 -3.61
C GLY A 78 -18.34 9.82 -5.00
N ARG A 79 -17.28 9.90 -5.81
CA ARG A 79 -17.20 9.29 -7.14
C ARG A 79 -17.20 7.76 -7.10
N ALA A 80 -16.61 7.17 -6.07
CA ALA A 80 -16.61 5.72 -5.88
C ALA A 80 -17.99 5.15 -5.52
N ASN A 81 -18.87 5.99 -5.00
CA ASN A 81 -20.16 5.56 -4.44
C ASN A 81 -21.19 5.11 -5.50
N ALA A 82 -20.82 4.61 -6.63
CA ALA A 82 -21.63 4.13 -7.76
C ALA A 82 -22.87 3.28 -7.40
N GLY A 83 -23.60 3.66 -6.36
CA GLY A 83 -24.74 2.93 -5.79
C GLY A 83 -24.36 1.80 -4.82
N TRP A 84 -23.08 1.73 -4.40
CA TRP A 84 -22.59 0.65 -3.51
C TRP A 84 -22.59 1.03 -2.02
N GLY A 85 -23.17 2.17 -1.68
CA GLY A 85 -23.21 2.63 -0.30
C GLY A 85 -21.96 3.44 0.08
N PHE A 86 -21.29 3.11 1.18
CA PHE A 86 -20.13 3.82 1.70
C PHE A 86 -18.84 2.98 1.59
N CYS A 87 -17.69 3.62 1.63
CA CYS A 87 -16.42 2.91 1.71
C CYS A 87 -16.26 2.31 3.09
N SER A 88 -16.21 0.99 3.20
CA SER A 88 -15.98 0.28 4.47
C SER A 88 -14.58 -0.30 4.61
N LEU A 89 -13.81 -0.35 3.51
CA LEU A 89 -12.42 -0.76 3.49
C LEU A 89 -11.58 0.23 2.65
N LEU A 90 -10.63 0.91 3.27
CA LEU A 90 -9.65 1.74 2.59
C LEU A 90 -8.28 1.05 2.62
N VAL A 91 -7.67 0.87 1.45
CA VAL A 91 -6.31 0.34 1.32
C VAL A 91 -5.39 1.42 0.75
N ASN A 92 -4.51 1.96 1.57
CA ASN A 92 -3.48 2.91 1.18
C ASN A 92 -2.28 2.17 0.60
N SER A 93 -2.33 1.88 -0.72
CA SER A 93 -1.27 1.16 -1.45
C SER A 93 -0.51 2.05 -2.44
N ALA A 94 -1.02 3.22 -2.79
CA ALA A 94 -0.26 4.17 -3.60
C ALA A 94 1.02 4.58 -2.87
N SER A 95 2.13 4.61 -3.61
CA SER A 95 3.44 4.98 -3.06
C SER A 95 4.30 5.61 -4.14
N ALA A 96 4.95 6.71 -3.80
CA ALA A 96 6.09 7.23 -4.54
C ALA A 96 7.37 6.60 -3.97
N PHE A 97 8.27 6.16 -4.86
CA PHE A 97 9.50 5.46 -4.50
C PHE A 97 10.64 6.02 -5.36
N GLU A 98 11.58 6.71 -4.74
CA GLU A 98 12.75 7.31 -5.39
C GLU A 98 13.96 7.10 -4.50
N TYR A 99 15.11 6.88 -5.13
CA TYR A 99 16.37 6.77 -4.41
C TYR A 99 16.88 8.15 -3.99
N ASP A 100 17.25 8.26 -2.74
CA ASP A 100 18.13 9.28 -2.20
C ASP A 100 18.87 8.74 -0.97
N ASP A 101 19.90 9.47 -0.58
CA ASP A 101 20.68 9.24 0.64
C ASP A 101 20.99 10.61 1.31
N ILE A 102 21.78 10.61 2.37
CA ILE A 102 22.11 11.84 3.09
C ILE A 102 22.86 12.87 2.23
N ALA A 103 23.58 12.44 1.19
CA ALA A 103 24.31 13.33 0.28
C ALA A 103 23.43 13.91 -0.83
N THR A 104 22.35 13.22 -1.21
CA THR A 104 21.51 13.56 -2.36
C THR A 104 20.10 14.01 -1.98
N VAL A 105 19.70 13.86 -0.72
CA VAL A 105 18.36 14.25 -0.24
C VAL A 105 18.07 15.73 -0.55
N SER A 106 16.87 15.99 -1.05
CA SER A 106 16.43 17.36 -1.38
C SER A 106 15.08 17.67 -0.76
N ARG A 107 14.80 18.98 -0.58
CA ARG A 107 13.48 19.45 -0.16
C ARG A 107 12.40 18.95 -1.12
N ALA A 108 12.64 18.97 -2.41
CA ALA A 108 11.68 18.57 -3.44
C ALA A 108 11.32 17.08 -3.30
N THR A 109 12.33 16.20 -3.15
CA THR A 109 12.15 14.77 -2.96
C THR A 109 11.37 14.49 -1.68
N LEU A 110 11.76 15.12 -0.56
CA LEU A 110 11.03 15.00 0.71
C LEU A 110 9.57 15.41 0.54
N GLN A 111 9.29 16.60 0.01
CA GLN A 111 7.91 17.09 -0.16
C GLN A 111 7.07 16.13 -1.02
N LYS A 112 7.60 15.66 -2.14
CA LYS A 112 6.93 14.73 -3.04
C LYS A 112 6.59 13.41 -2.34
N LEU A 113 7.57 12.79 -1.69
CA LEU A 113 7.37 11.48 -1.05
C LEU A 113 6.46 11.59 0.17
N PHE A 114 6.61 12.62 1.00
CA PHE A 114 5.71 12.83 2.14
C PHE A 114 4.28 13.12 1.70
N ALA A 115 4.07 13.88 0.62
CA ALA A 115 2.73 14.14 0.11
C ALA A 115 1.96 12.86 -0.21
N VAL A 116 2.58 11.95 -0.98
CA VAL A 116 1.93 10.71 -1.44
C VAL A 116 1.91 9.64 -0.34
N ASN A 117 3.03 9.42 0.34
CA ASN A 117 3.20 8.25 1.20
C ASN A 117 2.70 8.46 2.64
N LEU A 118 2.51 9.71 3.07
CA LEU A 118 2.08 10.03 4.43
C LEU A 118 0.87 10.96 4.48
N HIS A 119 0.96 12.16 3.86
CA HIS A 119 -0.13 13.13 3.97
C HIS A 119 -1.42 12.58 3.37
N ALA A 120 -1.36 12.00 2.17
CA ALA A 120 -2.52 11.42 1.51
C ALA A 120 -3.18 10.30 2.34
N PRO A 121 -2.47 9.27 2.84
CA PRO A 121 -3.06 8.27 3.74
C PRO A 121 -3.75 8.85 4.99
N VAL A 122 -3.15 9.86 5.63
CA VAL A 122 -3.73 10.50 6.83
C VAL A 122 -4.98 11.30 6.48
N LEU A 123 -4.97 12.06 5.38
CA LEU A 123 -6.13 12.83 4.94
C LEU A 123 -7.25 11.90 4.41
N LEU A 124 -6.90 10.84 3.70
CA LEU A 124 -7.85 9.79 3.30
C LEU A 124 -8.49 9.12 4.52
N ALA A 125 -7.74 8.89 5.59
CA ALA A 125 -8.29 8.34 6.84
C ALA A 125 -9.32 9.28 7.47
N ARG A 126 -9.06 10.61 7.49
CA ARG A 126 -10.02 11.62 7.92
C ARG A 126 -11.30 11.58 7.08
N ASP A 127 -11.16 11.60 5.77
CA ASP A 127 -12.31 11.66 4.85
C ASP A 127 -13.06 10.31 4.82
N PHE A 128 -12.36 9.19 5.03
CA PHE A 128 -12.96 7.88 5.25
C PHE A 128 -13.85 7.86 6.50
N ALA A 129 -13.38 8.41 7.61
CA ALA A 129 -14.18 8.47 8.82
C ALA A 129 -15.44 9.34 8.63
N ALA A 130 -15.31 10.47 7.93
CA ALA A 130 -16.40 11.41 7.72
C ALA A 130 -17.56 10.84 6.88
N GLN A 131 -17.29 9.88 5.99
CA GLN A 131 -18.32 9.26 5.13
C GLN A 131 -18.95 8.00 5.73
N LEU A 132 -18.43 7.48 6.85
CA LEU A 132 -19.01 6.32 7.53
C LEU A 132 -20.38 6.68 8.09
N ARG A 133 -21.33 5.76 7.94
CA ARG A 133 -22.66 5.89 8.54
C ARG A 133 -22.61 5.57 10.03
N GLU A 134 -23.51 6.20 10.78
CA GLU A 134 -23.64 5.91 12.21
C GLU A 134 -23.84 4.41 12.46
N GLY A 135 -23.09 3.86 13.42
CA GLY A 135 -23.12 2.42 13.74
C GLY A 135 -22.33 1.52 12.79
N SER A 136 -21.87 2.03 11.64
CA SER A 136 -21.05 1.25 10.71
C SER A 136 -19.63 1.04 11.23
N LYS A 137 -18.99 -0.02 10.74
CA LYS A 137 -17.60 -0.35 11.04
C LYS A 137 -16.74 -0.28 9.78
N GLY A 138 -15.54 0.25 9.91
CA GLY A 138 -14.58 0.38 8.83
C GLY A 138 -13.22 -0.23 9.15
N LEU A 139 -12.44 -0.48 8.09
CA LEU A 139 -11.05 -0.88 8.18
C LEU A 139 -10.21 -0.01 7.25
N ILE A 140 -9.08 0.48 7.76
CA ILE A 140 -8.01 1.08 6.96
C ILE A 140 -6.80 0.16 7.02
N VAL A 141 -6.22 -0.15 5.86
CA VAL A 141 -4.96 -0.90 5.76
C VAL A 141 -3.92 -0.04 5.05
N ASN A 142 -2.83 0.26 5.74
CA ASN A 142 -1.68 0.99 5.21
C ASN A 142 -0.64 -0.02 4.71
N VAL A 143 -0.28 0.06 3.41
CA VAL A 143 0.82 -0.72 2.86
C VAL A 143 2.13 0.00 3.18
N LEU A 144 2.88 -0.62 4.08
CA LEU A 144 4.17 -0.15 4.58
C LEU A 144 5.32 -0.77 3.78
N ASP A 145 6.40 -1.08 4.47
CA ASP A 145 7.58 -1.79 3.98
C ASP A 145 8.27 -2.48 5.16
N GLN A 146 8.82 -3.67 4.97
CA GLN A 146 9.60 -4.37 6.01
C GLN A 146 10.77 -3.52 6.53
N LYS A 147 11.24 -2.58 5.70
CA LYS A 147 12.34 -1.67 6.03
C LYS A 147 12.09 -0.83 7.29
N VAL A 148 10.83 -0.60 7.66
CA VAL A 148 10.49 0.11 8.92
C VAL A 148 10.92 -0.68 10.16
N PHE A 149 11.12 -1.99 10.04
CA PHE A 149 11.61 -2.88 11.10
C PHE A 149 13.09 -3.26 10.96
N ASN A 150 13.73 -2.86 9.85
CA ASN A 150 15.12 -3.16 9.55
C ASN A 150 15.75 -1.99 8.79
N LEU A 151 15.96 -0.88 9.50
CA LEU A 151 16.41 0.38 8.92
C LEU A 151 17.81 0.29 8.34
N ASN A 152 18.02 0.90 7.18
CA ASN A 152 19.30 1.19 6.59
C ASN A 152 19.24 2.56 5.87
N PRO A 153 20.39 3.21 5.54
CA PRO A 153 20.41 4.59 5.06
C PRO A 153 19.97 4.80 3.62
N ASP A 154 19.79 3.75 2.83
CA ASP A 154 19.38 3.86 1.43
C ASP A 154 17.89 4.19 1.32
N PHE A 155 17.49 4.91 0.28
CA PHE A 155 16.12 5.40 0.11
C PHE A 155 15.64 6.19 1.34
N LEU A 156 16.45 7.17 1.76
CA LEU A 156 16.28 7.89 3.03
C LEU A 156 14.90 8.52 3.15
N SER A 157 14.51 9.36 2.18
CA SER A 157 13.21 10.04 2.22
C SER A 157 12.04 9.06 2.21
N TYR A 158 12.10 8.01 1.37
CA TYR A 158 11.10 6.96 1.35
C TYR A 158 10.96 6.25 2.70
N THR A 159 12.10 5.84 3.28
CA THR A 159 12.12 5.15 4.58
C THR A 159 11.51 6.01 5.68
N LEU A 160 11.83 7.30 5.71
CA LEU A 160 11.23 8.26 6.65
C LEU A 160 9.70 8.31 6.50
N THR A 161 9.18 8.36 5.27
CA THR A 161 7.72 8.38 5.05
C THR A 161 7.03 7.09 5.52
N LYS A 162 7.63 5.93 5.26
CA LYS A 162 7.05 4.64 5.69
C LYS A 162 7.13 4.43 7.20
N THR A 163 8.21 4.88 7.84
CA THR A 163 8.32 4.88 9.31
C THR A 163 7.28 5.80 9.95
N ALA A 164 7.08 7.00 9.38
CA ALA A 164 6.04 7.91 9.86
C ALA A 164 4.62 7.33 9.65
N LEU A 165 4.37 6.64 8.52
CA LEU A 165 3.08 5.99 8.26
C LEU A 165 2.83 4.80 9.20
N GLU A 166 3.87 4.07 9.61
CA GLU A 166 3.77 3.01 10.62
C GLU A 166 3.33 3.61 11.97
N ALA A 167 3.97 4.69 12.41
CA ALA A 167 3.56 5.40 13.62
C ALA A 167 2.12 5.95 13.49
N ALA A 168 1.76 6.54 12.34
CA ALA A 168 0.42 7.02 12.06
C ALA A 168 -0.61 5.88 12.10
N THR A 169 -0.27 4.67 11.66
CA THR A 169 -1.15 3.49 11.73
C THR A 169 -1.62 3.23 13.16
N ARG A 170 -0.71 3.28 14.13
CA ARG A 170 -1.04 3.09 15.56
C ARG A 170 -1.82 4.26 16.15
N LEU A 171 -1.43 5.48 15.83
CA LEU A 171 -2.12 6.68 16.29
C LEU A 171 -3.56 6.75 15.76
N LEU A 172 -3.77 6.49 14.48
CA LEU A 172 -5.09 6.45 13.85
C LEU A 172 -5.94 5.31 14.41
N ALA A 173 -5.36 4.13 14.66
CA ALA A 173 -6.09 3.03 15.28
C ALA A 173 -6.65 3.42 16.65
N GLN A 174 -5.87 4.14 17.46
CA GLN A 174 -6.31 4.63 18.76
C GLN A 174 -7.36 5.74 18.65
N ALA A 175 -7.14 6.68 17.73
CA ALA A 175 -8.02 7.84 17.58
C ALA A 175 -9.39 7.52 16.97
N MET A 176 -9.46 6.48 16.09
CA MET A 176 -10.66 6.16 15.32
C MET A 176 -11.47 4.99 15.91
N ALA A 177 -10.97 4.36 16.98
CA ALA A 177 -11.73 3.35 17.71
C ALA A 177 -12.96 3.98 18.38
N PRO A 178 -14.09 3.25 18.54
CA PRO A 178 -14.31 1.85 18.14
C PRO A 178 -14.88 1.69 16.72
N SER A 179 -15.02 2.76 15.94
CA SER A 179 -15.69 2.74 14.63
C SER A 179 -14.80 2.23 13.51
N VAL A 180 -13.50 2.54 13.55
CA VAL A 180 -12.55 2.17 12.51
C VAL A 180 -11.36 1.44 13.13
N ARG A 181 -10.99 0.31 12.53
CA ARG A 181 -9.72 -0.36 12.76
C ARG A 181 -8.69 0.16 11.76
N VAL A 182 -7.46 0.32 12.20
CA VAL A 182 -6.35 0.69 11.31
C VAL A 182 -5.21 -0.29 11.52
N CYS A 183 -4.76 -0.92 10.42
CA CYS A 183 -3.70 -1.92 10.44
C CYS A 183 -2.65 -1.59 9.37
N GLY A 184 -1.45 -2.14 9.53
CA GLY A 184 -0.40 -2.11 8.53
C GLY A 184 -0.15 -3.49 7.93
N ILE A 185 0.31 -3.51 6.68
CA ILE A 185 0.98 -4.65 6.07
C ILE A 185 2.35 -4.17 5.61
N ALA A 186 3.41 -4.85 5.99
CA ALA A 186 4.79 -4.51 5.64
C ALA A 186 5.37 -5.60 4.72
N PRO A 187 5.28 -5.43 3.40
CA PRO A 187 5.89 -6.34 2.43
C PRO A 187 7.41 -6.31 2.51
N GLY A 188 8.03 -7.44 2.20
CA GLY A 188 9.43 -7.52 1.81
C GLY A 188 9.62 -7.21 0.31
N LEU A 189 10.77 -7.64 -0.22
CA LEU A 189 11.03 -7.60 -1.64
C LEU A 189 10.04 -8.52 -2.36
N THR A 190 9.00 -7.94 -2.95
CA THR A 190 7.86 -8.68 -3.53
C THR A 190 7.87 -8.62 -5.05
N LEU A 191 8.24 -7.49 -5.62
CA LEU A 191 8.27 -7.25 -7.06
C LEU A 191 9.55 -6.51 -7.43
N ARG A 192 10.14 -6.90 -8.55
CA ARG A 192 11.31 -6.21 -9.11
C ARG A 192 11.06 -4.72 -9.26
N SER A 193 12.00 -3.89 -8.85
CA SER A 193 11.91 -2.43 -8.85
C SER A 193 13.11 -1.81 -9.58
N GLY A 194 12.85 -0.72 -10.30
CA GLY A 194 13.88 0.06 -10.98
C GLY A 194 14.75 -0.79 -11.91
N GLU A 195 16.05 -0.60 -11.79
CA GLU A 195 17.08 -1.27 -12.61
C GLU A 195 17.52 -2.65 -12.07
N GLN A 196 16.78 -3.21 -11.12
CA GLN A 196 17.09 -4.52 -10.55
C GLN A 196 17.05 -5.61 -11.61
N THR A 197 18.13 -6.40 -11.71
CA THR A 197 18.17 -7.54 -12.63
C THR A 197 17.27 -8.68 -12.15
N ALA A 198 16.89 -9.58 -13.07
CA ALA A 198 16.09 -10.75 -12.70
C ALA A 198 16.88 -11.69 -11.79
N GLU A 199 18.15 -11.89 -12.07
CA GLU A 199 19.08 -12.71 -11.29
C GLU A 199 19.31 -12.11 -9.90
N GLY A 200 19.51 -10.80 -9.80
CA GLY A 200 19.66 -10.11 -8.53
C GLY A 200 18.40 -10.15 -7.69
N PHE A 201 17.22 -10.03 -8.31
CA PHE A 201 15.94 -10.21 -7.62
C PHE A 201 15.79 -11.64 -7.08
N ALA A 202 16.09 -12.65 -7.89
CA ALA A 202 16.02 -14.06 -7.46
C ALA A 202 17.00 -14.35 -6.32
N ALA A 203 18.24 -13.84 -6.40
CA ALA A 203 19.25 -13.98 -5.35
C ALA A 203 18.80 -13.29 -4.03
N ALA A 204 18.22 -12.11 -4.13
CA ALA A 204 17.68 -11.39 -2.98
C ALA A 204 16.53 -12.16 -2.31
N HIS A 205 15.62 -12.74 -3.09
CA HIS A 205 14.55 -13.62 -2.60
C HIS A 205 15.13 -14.85 -1.87
N ALA A 206 16.10 -15.54 -2.49
CA ALA A 206 16.74 -16.72 -1.89
C ALA A 206 17.55 -16.39 -0.63
N SER A 207 17.94 -15.12 -0.42
CA SER A 207 18.72 -14.69 0.73
C SER A 207 17.90 -14.45 2.00
N THR A 208 16.57 -14.52 1.92
CA THR A 208 15.71 -14.38 3.10
C THR A 208 15.82 -15.59 4.03
N PRO A 209 15.51 -15.47 5.32
CA PRO A 209 15.55 -16.62 6.24
C PRO A 209 14.74 -17.83 5.82
N LEU A 210 13.59 -17.62 5.13
CA LEU A 210 12.79 -18.73 4.62
C LEU A 210 13.29 -19.28 3.27
N GLY A 211 14.32 -18.66 2.66
CA GLY A 211 14.82 -19.03 1.33
C GLY A 211 13.95 -18.57 0.16
N PHE A 212 12.90 -17.81 0.43
CA PHE A 212 12.04 -17.16 -0.57
C PHE A 212 11.43 -15.87 0.01
N GLY A 213 11.26 -14.86 -0.84
CA GLY A 213 10.58 -13.62 -0.49
C GLY A 213 9.05 -13.72 -0.66
N SER A 214 8.35 -12.66 -0.27
CA SER A 214 6.91 -12.59 -0.46
C SER A 214 6.51 -12.45 -1.93
N GLN A 215 5.32 -12.94 -2.26
CA GLN A 215 4.65 -12.74 -3.55
C GLN A 215 3.50 -11.73 -3.38
N PRO A 216 3.02 -11.07 -4.44
CA PRO A 216 1.87 -10.17 -4.37
C PRO A 216 0.63 -10.83 -3.78
N GLU A 217 0.45 -12.13 -4.02
CA GLU A 217 -0.65 -12.94 -3.52
C GLU A 217 -0.61 -13.08 -1.99
N ASP A 218 0.58 -13.22 -1.38
CA ASP A 218 0.74 -13.29 0.08
C ASP A 218 0.29 -12.00 0.76
N ILE A 219 0.60 -10.86 0.14
CA ILE A 219 0.18 -9.55 0.63
C ILE A 219 -1.35 -9.40 0.52
N ALA A 220 -1.92 -9.88 -0.58
CA ALA A 220 -3.36 -9.84 -0.82
C ALA A 220 -4.12 -10.77 0.15
N GLU A 221 -3.57 -11.94 0.49
CA GLU A 221 -4.13 -12.83 1.51
C GLU A 221 -4.06 -12.20 2.91
N ALA A 222 -2.95 -11.55 3.27
CA ALA A 222 -2.83 -10.82 4.54
C ALA A 222 -3.87 -9.70 4.65
N LEU A 223 -4.17 -8.99 3.56
CA LEU A 223 -5.24 -7.99 3.51
C LEU A 223 -6.60 -8.60 3.81
N VAL A 224 -6.95 -9.70 3.15
CA VAL A 224 -8.24 -10.38 3.36
C VAL A 224 -8.33 -10.96 4.77
N PHE A 225 -7.23 -11.47 5.31
CA PHE A 225 -7.16 -11.91 6.70
C PHE A 225 -7.50 -10.75 7.67
N LEU A 226 -6.88 -9.59 7.52
CA LEU A 226 -7.18 -8.40 8.33
C LEU A 226 -8.65 -7.96 8.19
N ALA A 227 -9.22 -8.08 6.99
CA ALA A 227 -10.63 -7.75 6.76
C ALA A 227 -11.59 -8.70 7.50
N LYS A 228 -11.21 -9.97 7.67
CA LYS A 228 -12.04 -11.02 8.30
C LYS A 228 -11.89 -11.11 9.82
N VAL A 229 -10.77 -10.65 10.38
CA VAL A 229 -10.50 -10.79 11.83
C VAL A 229 -10.74 -9.48 12.56
N PRO A 230 -11.89 -9.30 13.23
CA PRO A 230 -12.32 -8.00 13.74
C PRO A 230 -11.59 -7.50 14.98
N SER A 231 -10.85 -8.36 15.66
CA SER A 231 -10.13 -8.01 16.91
C SER A 231 -8.72 -7.46 16.68
N ILE A 232 -8.30 -7.31 15.41
CA ILE A 232 -6.97 -6.81 15.07
C ILE A 232 -7.04 -5.32 14.70
N THR A 233 -6.31 -4.47 15.43
CA THR A 233 -6.11 -3.05 15.14
C THR A 233 -4.80 -2.54 15.73
N GLY A 234 -4.23 -1.48 15.20
CA GLY A 234 -3.02 -0.82 15.71
C GLY A 234 -1.74 -1.66 15.55
N THR A 235 -1.75 -2.69 14.70
CA THR A 235 -0.61 -3.57 14.46
C THR A 235 -0.26 -3.63 12.99
N THR A 236 0.97 -4.05 12.70
CA THR A 236 1.47 -4.28 11.35
C THR A 236 1.85 -5.75 11.19
N ILE A 237 1.32 -6.40 10.15
CA ILE A 237 1.71 -7.75 9.74
C ILE A 237 2.88 -7.62 8.78
N VAL A 238 4.02 -8.22 9.12
CA VAL A 238 5.19 -8.29 8.24
C VAL A 238 5.08 -9.54 7.36
N VAL A 239 5.20 -9.34 6.03
CA VAL A 239 5.08 -10.41 5.03
C VAL A 239 6.30 -10.31 4.11
N ASP A 240 7.41 -10.92 4.50
CA ASP A 240 8.72 -10.66 3.88
C ASP A 240 9.70 -11.86 3.84
N GLY A 241 9.23 -13.08 4.13
CA GLY A 241 10.11 -14.25 4.22
C GLY A 241 11.13 -14.19 5.35
N GLY A 242 10.92 -13.30 6.34
CA GLY A 242 11.85 -13.03 7.44
C GLY A 242 12.96 -12.03 7.09
N GLN A 243 12.87 -11.32 5.97
CA GLN A 243 13.88 -10.34 5.52
C GLN A 243 14.25 -9.33 6.61
N HIS A 244 13.28 -8.84 7.38
CA HIS A 244 13.48 -7.87 8.47
C HIS A 244 14.32 -8.41 9.64
N LEU A 245 14.48 -9.72 9.78
CA LEU A 245 15.27 -10.35 10.84
C LEU A 245 16.78 -10.33 10.56
N GLN A 246 17.18 -9.99 9.34
CA GLN A 246 18.58 -9.92 8.92
C GLN A 246 19.04 -8.46 8.87
N PRO A 247 19.77 -7.94 9.88
CA PRO A 247 20.31 -6.58 9.84
C PRO A 247 21.19 -6.36 8.60
N ARG A 248 20.93 -5.26 7.88
CA ARG A 248 21.70 -4.89 6.69
C ARG A 248 22.12 -3.43 6.77
N THR A 249 23.35 -3.16 6.36
CA THR A 249 23.90 -1.80 6.28
C THR A 249 23.50 -1.08 4.99
N ARG A 250 23.04 -1.81 3.98
CA ARG A 250 22.57 -1.33 2.68
C ARG A 250 21.25 -1.99 2.31
N ASP A 251 20.51 -1.35 1.43
CA ASP A 251 19.32 -1.96 0.84
C ASP A 251 19.68 -3.23 0.05
N VAL A 252 18.80 -4.22 0.10
CA VAL A 252 18.99 -5.51 -0.58
C VAL A 252 19.20 -5.36 -2.09
N MET A 253 18.63 -4.32 -2.70
CA MET A 253 18.84 -3.97 -4.10
C MET A 253 20.31 -3.73 -4.41
N PHE A 254 21.04 -3.04 -3.54
CA PHE A 254 22.47 -2.76 -3.72
C PHE A 254 23.38 -3.95 -3.38
N THR A 255 22.85 -4.92 -2.68
CA THR A 255 23.62 -6.13 -2.33
C THR A 255 23.56 -7.18 -3.45
N TYR A 256 22.41 -7.33 -4.11
CA TYR A 256 22.17 -8.41 -5.07
C TYR A 256 21.66 -7.93 -6.43
N GLY A 257 21.18 -6.70 -6.55
CA GLY A 257 20.21 -6.37 -7.57
C GLY A 257 20.60 -5.37 -8.65
N ILE A 258 21.76 -4.72 -8.57
CA ILE A 258 22.19 -3.72 -9.57
C ILE A 258 23.31 -4.31 -10.41
N ALA A 259 23.26 -4.08 -11.75
CA ALA A 259 24.36 -4.40 -12.64
C ALA A 259 25.64 -3.68 -12.15
N PRO A 260 26.83 -4.30 -12.22
CA PRO A 260 28.08 -3.74 -11.67
C PRO A 260 28.44 -2.34 -12.14
N ASP A 261 27.95 -1.93 -13.30
CA ASP A 261 28.24 -0.65 -13.94
C ASP A 261 27.08 0.37 -13.87
N ALA A 262 26.00 0.08 -13.17
CA ALA A 262 24.87 1.00 -13.04
C ALA A 262 25.26 2.17 -12.11
N PRO A 263 25.15 3.45 -12.55
CA PRO A 263 25.44 4.58 -11.68
C PRO A 263 24.46 4.62 -10.53
N VAL A 264 24.96 4.47 -9.33
CA VAL A 264 24.20 4.62 -8.09
C VAL A 264 23.63 6.04 -8.06
N GLY A 265 22.32 6.20 -8.25
CA GLY A 265 21.67 7.51 -8.13
C GLY A 265 20.96 8.06 -9.38
N LYS A 266 20.92 7.34 -10.50
CA LYS A 266 20.11 7.75 -11.66
C LYS A 266 18.96 6.78 -11.87
N THR A 267 17.94 6.85 -11.04
CA THR A 267 16.63 6.30 -11.39
C THR A 267 15.99 7.27 -12.38
N GLY A 268 15.86 6.82 -13.62
CA GLY A 268 15.39 7.61 -14.74
C GLY A 268 13.97 8.17 -14.54
N LYS A 269 13.74 9.15 -15.39
CA LYS A 269 12.56 10.01 -15.61
C LYS A 269 11.21 9.32 -15.46
#